data_f1c99ab23ee2a5c21776ad086696319e
#
_entry.id   f1c99ab23ee2a5c21776ad086696319e
#
_cell.length_a   1.000
_cell.length_b   1.000
_cell.length_c   1.000
_cell.angle_alpha   90.00
_cell.angle_beta   90.00
_cell.angle_gamma   90.00
#
_symmetry.space_group_name_H-M   'P 1'
#
loop_
_entity.id
_entity.type
_entity.pdbx_description
1 polymer ?
#
loop_
_entity_poly.entity_id
_entity_poly.type
_entity_poly.pdbx_seq_one_letter_code
_entity_poly.pdbx_strand_id
1 'polypeptide(L)'
;MRKIIMVGEKEYELGTSAYTPIAYKQQFGKDYFQDLFSMLQNQSLMSELNKLNSDEKELNEVDISILSDFDMTFFNRLFWTFAKTANPHIKPYEQFFMEMETFPIQEIGPELMEMLNASMSTKKSQ
;
A
#
# COMPACT_ATOMS: atom_id res chain seq x y z
N MET A 1 9.34 -1.35 10.88
CA MET A 1 8.20 -2.25 11.03
C MET A 1 8.22 -3.32 9.96
N ARG A 2 7.89 -4.53 10.33
CA ARG A 2 7.82 -5.63 9.37
C ARG A 2 6.52 -6.38 9.55
N LYS A 3 6.00 -6.90 8.45
CA LYS A 3 4.74 -7.60 8.47
C LYS A 3 4.71 -8.61 7.34
N ILE A 4 4.13 -9.77 7.59
CA ILE A 4 3.95 -10.78 6.56
C ILE A 4 2.48 -10.82 6.20
N ILE A 5 2.17 -10.72 4.91
CA ILE A 5 0.79 -10.84 4.47
C ILE A 5 0.69 -11.90 3.39
N MET A 6 -0.49 -12.50 3.31
CA MET A 6 -0.76 -13.51 2.31
C MET A 6 -1.50 -12.90 1.14
N VAL A 7 -1.05 -13.21 -0.07
CA VAL A 7 -1.79 -12.87 -1.27
C VAL A 7 -2.01 -14.19 -2.00
N GLY A 8 -3.25 -14.65 -1.97
CA GLY A 8 -3.52 -16.00 -2.41
C GLY A 8 -2.85 -16.99 -1.49
N GLU A 9 -2.02 -17.86 -2.04
CA GLU A 9 -1.30 -18.87 -1.26
C GLU A 9 0.15 -18.50 -1.01
N LYS A 10 0.55 -17.30 -1.38
CA LYS A 10 1.94 -16.88 -1.28
C LYS A 10 2.11 -15.84 -0.18
N GLU A 11 3.19 -15.98 0.57
CA GLU A 11 3.55 -15.03 1.62
C GLU A 11 4.44 -13.93 1.08
N TYR A 12 4.19 -12.71 1.53
CA TYR A 12 5.05 -11.58 1.19
C TYR A 12 5.45 -10.87 2.47
N GLU A 13 6.74 -10.66 2.62
CA GLU A 13 7.23 -9.88 3.75
C GLU A 13 7.34 -8.43 3.32
N LEU A 14 6.74 -7.53 4.10
CA LEU A 14 6.76 -6.10 3.85
C LEU A 14 7.44 -5.41 5.02
N GLY A 15 8.09 -4.29 4.74
CA GLY A 15 8.77 -3.54 5.78
C GLY A 15 8.80 -2.06 5.49
N THR A 16 9.01 -1.28 6.53
CA THR A 16 9.22 0.15 6.41
C THR A 16 10.49 0.54 7.16
N SER A 17 11.21 1.50 6.62
CA SER A 17 12.42 2.02 7.23
C SER A 17 12.75 3.35 6.57
N ALA A 18 13.88 3.93 6.95
CA ALA A 18 14.34 5.16 6.32
C ALA A 18 14.63 4.96 4.82
N TYR A 19 14.81 3.72 4.40
CA TYR A 19 15.06 3.42 2.99
C TYR A 19 13.80 3.48 2.13
N THR A 20 12.62 3.35 2.74
CA THR A 20 11.37 3.27 2.00
C THR A 20 11.16 4.44 1.03
N PRO A 21 11.27 5.71 1.48
CA PRO A 21 11.10 6.81 0.51
C PRO A 21 12.18 6.86 -0.55
N ILE A 22 13.38 6.39 -0.22
CA ILE A 22 14.45 6.34 -1.20
C ILE A 22 14.15 5.33 -2.29
N ALA A 23 13.69 4.14 -1.89
CA ALA A 23 13.35 3.10 -2.86
C ALA A 23 12.21 3.55 -3.76
N TYR A 24 11.23 4.24 -3.18
CA TYR A 24 10.09 4.73 -3.95
C TYR A 24 10.55 5.74 -5.00
N LYS A 25 11.37 6.69 -4.59
CA LYS A 25 11.86 7.72 -5.51
C LYS A 25 12.72 7.12 -6.62
N GLN A 26 13.58 6.19 -6.27
CA GLN A 26 14.46 5.57 -7.25
C GLN A 26 13.70 4.80 -8.31
N GLN A 27 12.64 4.11 -7.90
CA GLN A 27 11.90 3.28 -8.84
C GLN A 27 10.91 4.08 -9.66
N PHE A 28 10.22 5.03 -9.03
CA PHE A 28 9.07 5.67 -9.67
C PHE A 28 9.30 7.13 -10.04
N GLY A 29 10.40 7.72 -9.59
CA GLY A 29 10.68 9.11 -9.88
C GLY A 29 9.75 10.09 -9.20
N LYS A 30 8.97 9.61 -8.24
CA LYS A 30 7.99 10.41 -7.52
C LYS A 30 8.38 10.52 -6.06
N ASP A 31 7.93 11.61 -5.43
CA ASP A 31 8.18 11.82 -4.02
C ASP A 31 7.18 11.00 -3.20
N TYR A 32 7.70 10.11 -2.37
CA TYR A 32 6.89 9.23 -1.55
C TYR A 32 5.92 10.01 -0.66
N PHE A 33 6.44 11.04 0.02
CA PHE A 33 5.62 11.79 0.96
C PHE A 33 4.57 12.63 0.26
N GLN A 34 4.88 13.13 -0.93
CA GLN A 34 3.92 13.90 -1.69
C GLN A 34 2.74 13.04 -2.12
N ASP A 35 3.03 11.85 -2.64
CA ASP A 35 1.96 10.92 -3.03
C ASP A 35 1.14 10.50 -1.82
N LEU A 36 1.82 10.24 -0.70
CA LEU A 36 1.16 9.84 0.53
C LEU A 36 0.23 10.93 1.06
N PHE A 37 0.72 12.16 1.12
CA PHE A 37 -0.10 13.25 1.61
C PHE A 37 -1.29 13.54 0.70
N SER A 38 -1.09 13.37 -0.60
CA SER A 38 -2.18 13.51 -1.56
C SER A 38 -3.31 12.54 -1.22
N MET A 39 -2.96 11.31 -0.90
CA MET A 39 -3.96 10.32 -0.54
C MET A 39 -4.63 10.65 0.78
N LEU A 40 -3.83 11.05 1.79
CA LEU A 40 -4.38 11.32 3.11
C LEU A 40 -5.31 12.51 3.14
N GLN A 41 -5.11 13.44 2.22
CA GLN A 41 -5.99 14.62 2.14
C GLN A 41 -7.36 14.30 1.55
N ASN A 42 -7.48 13.17 0.91
CA ASN A 42 -8.75 12.77 0.30
C ASN A 42 -9.57 11.98 1.32
N GLN A 43 -10.37 12.70 2.11
CA GLN A 43 -11.16 12.07 3.17
C GLN A 43 -12.20 11.12 2.61
N SER A 44 -12.75 11.44 1.44
CA SER A 44 -13.72 10.54 0.82
C SER A 44 -13.08 9.22 0.46
N LEU A 45 -11.86 9.26 -0.06
CA LEU A 45 -11.13 8.04 -0.39
C LEU A 45 -10.88 7.21 0.86
N MET A 46 -10.44 7.85 1.94
CA MET A 46 -10.16 7.13 3.17
C MET A 46 -11.41 6.48 3.72
N SER A 47 -12.53 7.17 3.62
CA SER A 47 -13.81 6.61 4.09
C SER A 47 -14.18 5.36 3.30
N GLU A 48 -14.02 5.41 1.97
CA GLU A 48 -14.34 4.27 1.13
C GLU A 48 -13.40 3.09 1.39
N LEU A 49 -12.13 3.38 1.64
CA LEU A 49 -11.18 2.32 1.96
C LEU A 49 -11.55 1.64 3.28
N ASN A 50 -12.03 2.41 4.25
CA ASN A 50 -12.47 1.84 5.51
C ASN A 50 -13.67 0.92 5.32
N LYS A 51 -14.55 1.27 4.37
CA LYS A 51 -15.67 0.41 4.06
C LYS A 51 -15.21 -0.93 3.50
N LEU A 52 -14.17 -0.91 2.67
CA LEU A 52 -13.61 -2.15 2.13
C LEU A 52 -13.07 -3.05 3.24
N ASN A 53 -12.61 -2.45 4.33
CA ASN A 53 -12.08 -3.20 5.45
C ASN A 53 -13.16 -3.84 6.31
N SER A 54 -14.42 -3.52 6.06
CA SER A 54 -15.52 -4.04 6.84
C SER A 54 -16.04 -5.34 6.22
N ASP A 55 -16.15 -6.38 7.04
CA ASP A 55 -16.66 -7.66 6.57
C ASP A 55 -18.11 -7.60 6.20
N GLU A 56 -18.80 -6.56 6.67
CA GLU A 56 -20.23 -6.43 6.41
C GLU A 56 -20.54 -5.68 5.14
N LYS A 57 -19.51 -5.15 4.47
CA LYS A 57 -19.72 -4.36 3.27
C LYS A 57 -19.35 -5.17 2.04
N GLU A 58 -20.15 -4.99 1.01
CA GLU A 58 -19.84 -5.59 -0.28
C GLU A 58 -19.31 -4.53 -1.22
N LEU A 59 -18.65 -5.00 -2.26
CA LEU A 59 -18.01 -4.08 -3.18
C LEU A 59 -19.00 -3.11 -3.81
N ASN A 60 -20.23 -3.54 -4.02
CA ASN A 60 -21.22 -2.67 -4.63
C ASN A 60 -21.73 -1.59 -3.69
N GLU A 61 -21.35 -1.62 -2.42
CA GLU A 61 -21.68 -0.56 -1.47
C GLU A 61 -20.60 0.50 -1.41
N VAL A 62 -19.50 0.29 -2.12
CA VAL A 62 -18.40 1.24 -2.18
C VAL A 62 -18.63 2.20 -3.34
N ASP A 63 -18.37 3.49 -3.10
CA ASP A 63 -18.52 4.50 -4.14
C ASP A 63 -17.38 4.41 -5.13
N ILE A 64 -17.63 3.75 -6.24
CA ILE A 64 -16.61 3.51 -7.25
C ILE A 64 -16.09 4.84 -7.84
N SER A 65 -16.96 5.84 -7.94
CA SER A 65 -16.53 7.10 -8.54
C SER A 65 -15.46 7.79 -7.69
N ILE A 66 -15.55 7.64 -6.38
CA ILE A 66 -14.52 8.21 -5.50
C ILE A 66 -13.21 7.48 -5.68
N LEU A 67 -13.26 6.15 -5.76
CA LEU A 67 -12.06 5.36 -5.95
C LEU A 67 -11.43 5.62 -7.32
N SER A 68 -12.25 5.83 -8.35
CA SER A 68 -11.72 6.03 -9.69
C SER A 68 -11.05 7.39 -9.86
N ASP A 69 -11.32 8.34 -8.98
CA ASP A 69 -10.66 9.65 -9.02
C ASP A 69 -9.26 9.60 -8.44
N PHE A 70 -8.88 8.50 -7.84
CA PHE A 70 -7.58 8.33 -7.24
C PHE A 70 -6.78 7.31 -8.04
N ASP A 71 -5.47 7.54 -8.12
CA ASP A 71 -4.57 6.61 -8.79
C ASP A 71 -4.37 5.38 -7.88
N MET A 72 -5.19 4.37 -8.08
CA MET A 72 -5.16 3.19 -7.23
C MET A 72 -3.87 2.39 -7.38
N THR A 73 -3.11 2.63 -8.45
CA THR A 73 -1.81 1.96 -8.57
C THR A 73 -0.81 2.47 -7.54
N PHE A 74 -1.17 3.52 -6.80
CA PHE A 74 -0.38 3.94 -5.66
C PHE A 74 -0.21 2.76 -4.69
N PHE A 75 -1.24 1.94 -4.52
CA PHE A 75 -1.15 0.79 -3.63
C PHE A 75 -0.21 -0.28 -4.18
N ASN A 76 -0.15 -0.44 -5.50
CA ASN A 76 0.83 -1.33 -6.11
C ASN A 76 2.24 -0.83 -5.81
N ARG A 77 2.45 0.48 -5.97
CA ARG A 77 3.76 1.07 -5.71
C ARG A 77 4.16 0.93 -4.25
N LEU A 78 3.20 1.13 -3.33
CA LEU A 78 3.46 0.95 -1.91
C LEU A 78 3.84 -0.49 -1.59
N PHE A 79 3.06 -1.43 -2.11
CA PHE A 79 3.30 -2.84 -1.84
C PHE A 79 4.72 -3.22 -2.26
N TRP A 80 5.09 -2.86 -3.49
CA TRP A 80 6.42 -3.20 -3.98
C TRP A 80 7.50 -2.51 -3.15
N THR A 81 7.29 -1.25 -2.80
CA THR A 81 8.29 -0.50 -2.03
C THR A 81 8.50 -1.11 -0.66
N PHE A 82 7.41 -1.50 0.00
CA PHE A 82 7.52 -2.16 1.29
C PHE A 82 8.19 -3.53 1.16
N ALA A 83 7.87 -4.25 0.10
CA ALA A 83 8.53 -5.55 -0.15
C ALA A 83 10.02 -5.34 -0.40
N LYS A 84 10.38 -4.32 -1.17
CA LYS A 84 11.77 -3.99 -1.45
C LYS A 84 12.50 -3.60 -0.18
N THR A 85 11.84 -2.88 0.72
CA THR A 85 12.43 -2.50 1.99
C THR A 85 12.74 -3.72 2.83
N ALA A 86 11.84 -4.70 2.83
CA ALA A 86 12.05 -5.93 3.60
C ALA A 86 13.10 -6.83 2.95
N ASN A 87 13.16 -6.84 1.62
CA ASN A 87 14.08 -7.71 0.90
C ASN A 87 14.58 -6.99 -0.36
N PRO A 88 15.80 -6.41 -0.30
CA PRO A 88 16.33 -5.63 -1.44
C PRO A 88 16.54 -6.45 -2.71
N HIS A 89 16.46 -7.78 -2.62
CA HIS A 89 16.73 -8.65 -3.77
C HIS A 89 15.46 -9.09 -4.49
N ILE A 90 14.30 -8.49 -4.20
CA ILE A 90 13.08 -8.85 -4.92
C ILE A 90 13.19 -8.40 -6.37
N LYS A 91 12.30 -8.94 -7.18
CA LYS A 91 12.31 -8.65 -8.61
C LYS A 91 11.91 -7.21 -8.87
N PRO A 92 12.29 -6.66 -10.02
CA PRO A 92 11.86 -5.32 -10.40
C PRO A 92 10.34 -5.20 -10.40
N TYR A 93 9.87 -3.96 -10.28
CA TYR A 93 8.46 -3.67 -10.07
C TYR A 93 7.55 -4.39 -11.07
N GLU A 94 7.84 -4.28 -12.36
CA GLU A 94 7.01 -4.89 -13.36
C GLU A 94 6.97 -6.40 -13.24
N GLN A 95 8.14 -7.01 -13.16
CA GLN A 95 8.22 -8.47 -13.06
C GLN A 95 7.55 -8.98 -11.79
N PHE A 96 7.71 -8.24 -10.72
CA PHE A 96 7.14 -8.61 -9.44
C PHE A 96 5.63 -8.82 -9.56
N PHE A 97 4.95 -7.89 -10.21
CA PHE A 97 3.50 -7.97 -10.33
C PHE A 97 3.04 -8.86 -11.49
N MET A 98 3.88 -9.04 -12.51
CA MET A 98 3.54 -9.96 -13.58
C MET A 98 3.43 -11.39 -13.08
N GLU A 99 4.10 -11.71 -11.99
CA GLU A 99 4.05 -13.05 -11.41
C GLU A 99 2.95 -13.19 -10.36
N MET A 100 2.28 -12.10 -10.04
CA MET A 100 1.19 -12.11 -9.08
C MET A 100 -0.12 -12.15 -9.85
N GLU A 101 -0.92 -13.20 -9.65
CA GLU A 101 -2.14 -13.38 -10.41
C GLU A 101 -3.17 -12.28 -10.15
N THR A 102 -3.34 -11.91 -8.90
CA THR A 102 -4.31 -10.90 -8.53
C THR A 102 -3.71 -10.01 -7.45
N PHE A 103 -4.25 -8.81 -7.34
CA PHE A 103 -3.88 -7.88 -6.28
C PHE A 103 -5.17 -7.44 -5.59
N PRO A 104 -5.65 -8.23 -4.61
CA PRO A 104 -6.95 -7.97 -3.98
C PRO A 104 -6.88 -6.75 -3.08
N ILE A 105 -7.22 -5.60 -3.64
CA ILE A 105 -7.08 -4.32 -2.97
C ILE A 105 -7.90 -4.24 -1.68
N GLN A 106 -9.05 -4.89 -1.64
CA GLN A 106 -9.90 -4.84 -0.45
C GLN A 106 -9.26 -5.56 0.74
N GLU A 107 -8.33 -6.47 0.48
CA GLU A 107 -7.61 -7.15 1.55
C GLU A 107 -6.26 -6.51 1.82
N ILE A 108 -5.57 -6.08 0.76
CA ILE A 108 -4.21 -5.55 0.87
C ILE A 108 -4.21 -4.09 1.28
N GLY A 109 -5.18 -3.31 0.77
CA GLY A 109 -5.23 -1.88 1.04
C GLY A 109 -5.19 -1.54 2.51
N PRO A 110 -6.08 -2.12 3.33
CA PRO A 110 -6.07 -1.82 4.76
C PRO A 110 -4.76 -2.19 5.45
N GLU A 111 -4.11 -3.28 5.02
CA GLU A 111 -2.82 -3.66 5.57
C GLU A 111 -1.75 -2.62 5.27
N LEU A 112 -1.76 -2.11 4.04
CA LEU A 112 -0.81 -1.06 3.66
C LEU A 112 -1.07 0.22 4.44
N MET A 113 -2.34 0.55 4.64
CA MET A 113 -2.70 1.74 5.41
C MET A 113 -2.21 1.63 6.85
N GLU A 114 -2.34 0.45 7.43
CA GLU A 114 -1.84 0.22 8.78
C GLU A 114 -0.34 0.46 8.85
N MET A 115 0.39 -0.04 7.87
CA MET A 115 1.84 0.15 7.84
C MET A 115 2.20 1.62 7.63
N LEU A 116 1.44 2.32 6.78
CA LEU A 116 1.67 3.74 6.58
C LEU A 116 1.49 4.51 7.88
N ASN A 117 0.40 4.24 8.59
CA ASN A 117 0.14 4.93 9.84
C ASN A 117 1.24 4.66 10.85
N ALA A 118 1.70 3.42 10.92
CA ALA A 118 2.76 3.06 11.84
C ALA A 118 4.07 3.75 11.48
N SER A 119 4.36 3.85 10.18
CA SER A 119 5.63 4.43 9.74
C SER A 119 5.66 5.95 9.93
N MET A 120 4.49 6.57 10.01
CA MET A 120 4.40 8.01 10.20
C MET A 120 4.35 8.40 11.67
N SER A 121 4.21 7.43 12.57
CA SER A 121 4.17 7.71 14.00
C SER A 121 5.57 8.06 14.49
N THR A 122 5.70 9.15 15.21
CA THR A 122 6.99 9.58 15.75
C THR A 122 7.20 9.17 17.19
N LYS A 123 6.26 8.48 17.71
CA LYS A 123 6.41 8.01 19.07
C LYS A 123 7.41 6.93 19.20
N LYS A 124 7.47 6.81 19.43
CA LYS A 124 8.17 5.98 19.52
C LYS A 124 8.65 5.61 20.42
N SER A 125 8.31 5.69 20.40
CA SER A 125 8.64 5.54 20.95
C SER A 125 9.09 5.07 21.60
N GLN A 126 9.06 5.30 21.67
CA GLN A 126 9.62 5.20 22.02
C GLN A 126 9.80 4.83 22.51
#